data_ba46de7cceadd49e9a5f91246888bf4f
#
_entry.id   ba46de7cceadd49e9a5f91246888bf4f
#
_cell.length_a   1.000
_cell.length_b   1.000
_cell.length_c   1.000
_cell.angle_alpha   90.00
_cell.angle_beta   90.00
_cell.angle_gamma   90.00
#
_symmetry.space_group_name_H-M   'P 1'
#
loop_
_entity.id
_entity.type
_entity.pdbx_description
1 polymer ?
#
loop_
_entity_poly.entity_id
_entity_poly.type
_entity_poly.pdbx_seq_one_letter_code
_entity_poly.pdbx_strand_id
1 'polypeptide(L)'
;MKVQRLTFLLCSVTLAVLAGSAAARPTRHQAVQPAAQADIADRDMRYSAAPAQAAAAVPVPEGRHRRGHQLAAEAAQSHANSAFAGFTGNSLVEDARKYIGTNPTGRGSLWCGAFMDMVLKQTGHSGGGNLALGYLNYGTRVAGPQVGAIAVMGRHGGGHVGVVSGVDANGNPIIVSGNHNHTVAEAVYPRSRISAYVVP
;
A
#
# COMPACT_ATOMS: atom_id res chain seq x y z
N MET A 1 53.63 -54.91 29.22
CA MET A 1 53.32 -56.35 29.07
C MET A 1 51.97 -56.51 28.41
N LYS A 2 51.92 -57.41 27.44
CA LYS A 2 50.81 -58.01 26.68
C LYS A 2 50.18 -57.16 25.60
N VAL A 3 50.74 -57.46 24.45
CA VAL A 3 50.22 -57.46 23.09
C VAL A 3 49.00 -58.38 23.01
N GLN A 4 47.97 -57.97 22.30
CA GLN A 4 47.07 -58.94 21.67
C GLN A 4 46.55 -58.40 20.33
N ARG A 5 47.03 -59.06 19.33
CA ARG A 5 46.60 -58.97 17.91
C ARG A 5 45.34 -59.83 17.75
N LEU A 6 44.41 -59.41 16.95
CA LEU A 6 43.54 -60.33 16.19
C LEU A 6 42.91 -59.56 15.03
N THR A 7 43.39 -59.69 13.87
CA THR A 7 43.14 -60.59 12.77
C THR A 7 41.72 -60.54 12.18
N PHE A 8 41.69 -59.94 10.97
CA PHE A 8 40.91 -60.29 9.76
C PHE A 8 39.51 -60.90 9.87
N LEU A 9 38.58 -60.25 9.19
CA LEU A 9 37.75 -61.00 8.20
C LEU A 9 37.29 -60.05 7.08
N LEU A 10 37.80 -60.28 5.87
CA LEU A 10 37.27 -59.79 4.62
C LEU A 10 35.94 -60.55 4.38
N CYS A 11 34.88 -59.81 4.14
CA CYS A 11 33.69 -60.39 3.55
C CYS A 11 33.34 -59.54 2.32
N SER A 12 33.84 -59.99 1.18
CA SER A 12 33.47 -59.49 -0.15
C SER A 12 32.06 -59.98 -0.48
N VAL A 13 31.14 -59.09 -0.55
CA VAL A 13 29.81 -59.36 -1.19
C VAL A 13 29.72 -58.46 -2.42
N THR A 14 30.00 -59.08 -3.55
CA THR A 14 29.67 -58.57 -4.90
C THR A 14 28.15 -58.68 -5.06
N LEU A 15 27.45 -57.56 -5.09
CA LEU A 15 26.05 -57.54 -5.52
C LEU A 15 25.92 -56.81 -6.84
N ALA A 16 25.33 -57.54 -7.78
CA ALA A 16 25.17 -57.17 -9.17
C ALA A 16 24.31 -55.91 -9.34
N VAL A 17 24.80 -55.02 -10.17
CA VAL A 17 24.09 -53.83 -10.66
C VAL A 17 23.07 -54.27 -11.70
N LEU A 18 21.78 -54.21 -11.37
CA LEU A 18 20.72 -54.18 -12.35
C LEU A 18 20.45 -52.71 -12.71
N ALA A 19 20.90 -52.32 -13.87
CA ALA A 19 20.61 -51.05 -14.50
C ALA A 19 19.09 -51.02 -14.88
N GLY A 20 18.27 -50.46 -14.04
CA GLY A 20 16.89 -50.06 -14.35
C GLY A 20 16.92 -48.60 -14.84
N SER A 21 16.87 -48.40 -16.16
CA SER A 21 16.62 -47.11 -16.77
C SER A 21 15.21 -46.63 -16.45
N ALA A 22 15.04 -45.94 -15.34
CA ALA A 22 13.87 -45.14 -15.09
C ALA A 22 14.01 -43.80 -15.84
N ALA A 23 13.34 -43.72 -17.00
CA ALA A 23 13.18 -42.45 -17.71
C ALA A 23 12.43 -41.48 -16.80
N ALA A 24 13.17 -40.59 -16.19
CA ALA A 24 12.59 -39.45 -15.48
C ALA A 24 11.84 -38.58 -16.50
N ARG A 25 10.51 -38.61 -16.46
CA ARG A 25 9.70 -37.60 -17.14
C ARG A 25 10.07 -36.23 -16.57
N PRO A 26 10.44 -35.25 -17.39
CA PRO A 26 10.58 -33.89 -16.90
C PRO A 26 9.19 -33.42 -16.48
N THR A 27 8.98 -33.24 -15.19
CA THR A 27 7.86 -32.45 -14.68
C THR A 27 8.07 -31.02 -15.21
N ARG A 28 7.25 -30.69 -16.18
CA ARG A 28 7.17 -29.35 -16.76
C ARG A 28 6.59 -28.43 -15.65
N HIS A 29 7.47 -27.95 -14.77
CA HIS A 29 7.18 -26.76 -14.02
C HIS A 29 7.00 -25.64 -15.04
N GLN A 30 5.78 -25.39 -15.42
CA GLN A 30 5.44 -24.16 -16.10
C GLN A 30 5.78 -23.05 -15.08
N ALA A 31 6.90 -22.38 -15.34
CA ALA A 31 7.18 -21.10 -14.72
C ALA A 31 6.01 -20.18 -15.08
N VAL A 32 5.16 -19.92 -14.13
CA VAL A 32 4.10 -18.91 -14.25
C VAL A 32 4.85 -17.60 -14.47
N GLN A 33 4.77 -17.08 -15.68
CA GLN A 33 5.43 -15.86 -16.08
C GLN A 33 4.88 -14.69 -15.26
N PRO A 34 5.72 -13.84 -14.67
CA PRO A 34 5.28 -12.68 -13.89
C PRO A 34 4.69 -11.53 -14.72
N ALA A 35 4.60 -11.67 -16.05
CA ALA A 35 4.19 -10.61 -16.97
C ALA A 35 2.72 -10.19 -16.83
N ALA A 36 1.83 -11.08 -16.37
CA ALA A 36 0.40 -10.76 -16.27
C ALA A 36 0.05 -9.85 -15.07
N GLN A 37 0.93 -9.75 -14.06
CA GLN A 37 0.66 -8.92 -12.87
C GLN A 37 1.07 -7.46 -13.03
N ALA A 38 1.98 -7.15 -13.93
CA ALA A 38 2.42 -5.77 -14.20
C ALA A 38 1.32 -4.96 -14.93
N ASP A 39 0.62 -5.58 -15.87
CA ASP A 39 -0.43 -4.92 -16.65
C ASP A 39 -1.67 -4.53 -15.83
N ILE A 40 -1.99 -5.28 -14.77
CA ILE A 40 -3.15 -4.99 -13.92
C ILE A 40 -2.86 -3.83 -12.97
N ALA A 41 -1.60 -3.71 -12.50
CA ALA A 41 -1.18 -2.60 -11.66
C ALA A 41 -1.25 -1.27 -12.42
N ASP A 42 -0.89 -1.28 -13.70
CA ASP A 42 -0.83 -0.09 -14.56
C ASP A 42 -2.22 0.41 -15.01
N ARG A 43 -3.18 -0.50 -15.21
CA ARG A 43 -4.55 -0.12 -15.60
C ARG A 43 -5.30 0.65 -14.52
N ASP A 44 -5.15 0.25 -13.25
CA ASP A 44 -5.81 0.94 -12.15
C ASP A 44 -5.22 2.32 -11.87
N MET A 45 -3.96 2.55 -12.30
CA MET A 45 -3.27 3.82 -12.06
C MET A 45 -3.52 4.87 -13.15
N ARG A 46 -3.89 4.48 -14.36
CA ARG A 46 -4.19 5.42 -15.45
C ARG A 46 -5.43 6.26 -15.22
N TYR A 47 -6.32 5.84 -14.32
CA TYR A 47 -7.52 6.60 -13.97
C TYR A 47 -7.23 7.81 -13.06
N SER A 48 -6.09 7.85 -12.40
CA SER A 48 -5.72 8.90 -11.44
C SER A 48 -5.06 10.14 -12.03
N ALA A 49 -4.71 10.10 -13.31
CA ALA A 49 -3.95 11.17 -13.97
C ALA A 49 -4.83 12.15 -14.76
N ALA A 50 -6.02 12.49 -14.28
CA ALA A 50 -6.72 13.65 -14.79
C ALA A 50 -6.06 14.91 -14.21
N PRO A 51 -5.49 15.80 -15.03
CA PRO A 51 -4.97 17.07 -14.53
C PRO A 51 -6.15 17.84 -13.94
N ALA A 52 -5.93 18.48 -12.80
CA ALA A 52 -6.84 19.47 -12.25
C ALA A 52 -6.99 20.60 -13.29
N GLN A 53 -7.98 20.48 -14.16
CA GLN A 53 -8.36 21.59 -15.02
C GLN A 53 -8.96 22.66 -14.10
N ALA A 54 -8.30 23.81 -14.04
CA ALA A 54 -8.83 25.01 -13.43
C ALA A 54 -10.21 25.27 -14.06
N ALA A 55 -11.27 25.08 -13.29
CA ALA A 55 -12.62 25.44 -13.70
C ALA A 55 -12.67 26.95 -13.85
N ALA A 56 -12.82 27.41 -15.08
CA ALA A 56 -13.11 28.79 -15.40
C ALA A 56 -14.36 29.23 -14.61
N ALA A 57 -14.24 30.29 -13.85
CA ALA A 57 -15.31 30.86 -13.06
C ALA A 57 -16.46 31.31 -13.95
N VAL A 58 -17.61 30.66 -13.85
CA VAL A 58 -18.88 31.13 -14.39
C VAL A 58 -19.45 32.11 -13.38
N PRO A 59 -19.80 33.37 -13.75
CA PRO A 59 -20.40 34.32 -12.83
C PRO A 59 -21.82 33.89 -12.49
N VAL A 60 -22.09 33.64 -11.21
CA VAL A 60 -23.41 33.34 -10.66
C VAL A 60 -23.97 34.63 -10.06
N PRO A 61 -25.26 34.98 -10.34
CA PRO A 61 -25.86 36.19 -9.79
C PRO A 61 -26.04 36.13 -8.29
N GLU A 62 -25.72 37.25 -7.63
CA GLU A 62 -25.82 37.41 -6.17
C GLU A 62 -27.27 37.36 -5.68
N GLY A 63 -27.59 36.39 -4.83
CA GLY A 63 -28.82 36.28 -4.07
C GLY A 63 -28.56 36.13 -2.57
N ARG A 64 -29.24 36.90 -1.78
CA ARG A 64 -29.11 37.24 -0.35
C ARG A 64 -29.12 36.08 0.70
N HIS A 65 -29.02 34.82 0.32
CA HIS A 65 -29.12 33.68 1.25
C HIS A 65 -27.76 33.00 1.60
N ARG A 66 -26.59 33.56 1.19
CA ARG A 66 -25.29 32.92 1.32
C ARG A 66 -24.64 32.94 2.71
N ARG A 67 -25.06 33.84 3.63
CA ARG A 67 -24.37 33.96 4.93
C ARG A 67 -24.59 32.79 5.89
N GLY A 68 -25.75 32.13 5.85
CA GLY A 68 -26.07 31.01 6.76
C GLY A 68 -25.31 29.71 6.42
N HIS A 69 -25.14 29.43 5.13
CA HIS A 69 -24.45 28.18 4.68
C HIS A 69 -22.92 28.23 4.79
N GLN A 70 -22.33 29.43 4.65
CA GLN A 70 -20.88 29.58 4.84
C GLN A 70 -20.48 29.41 6.30
N LEU A 71 -21.23 30.01 7.24
CA LEU A 71 -20.95 29.87 8.68
C LEU A 71 -21.14 28.43 9.17
N ALA A 72 -22.11 27.69 8.61
CA ALA A 72 -22.30 26.27 8.94
C ALA A 72 -21.20 25.37 8.37
N ALA A 73 -20.69 25.68 7.17
CA ALA A 73 -19.59 24.94 6.56
C ALA A 73 -18.26 25.20 7.28
N GLU A 74 -17.98 26.45 7.64
CA GLU A 74 -16.79 26.82 8.42
C GLU A 74 -16.84 26.26 9.85
N ALA A 75 -18.01 26.26 10.49
CA ALA A 75 -18.21 25.63 11.80
C ALA A 75 -18.01 24.12 11.75
N ALA A 76 -18.53 23.44 10.72
CA ALA A 76 -18.31 22.01 10.54
C ALA A 76 -16.84 21.66 10.27
N GLN A 77 -16.12 22.49 9.51
CA GLN A 77 -14.69 22.33 9.28
C GLN A 77 -13.86 22.64 10.53
N SER A 78 -14.23 23.66 11.32
CA SER A 78 -13.52 23.99 12.55
C SER A 78 -13.73 22.93 13.64
N HIS A 79 -14.90 22.31 13.73
CA HIS A 79 -15.16 21.20 14.66
C HIS A 79 -14.43 19.91 14.25
N ALA A 80 -14.34 19.63 12.95
CA ALA A 80 -13.53 18.50 12.44
C ALA A 80 -12.04 18.70 12.75
N ASN A 81 -11.54 19.93 12.63
CA ASN A 81 -10.14 20.26 12.94
C ASN A 81 -9.86 20.29 14.45
N SER A 82 -10.81 20.70 15.29
CA SER A 82 -10.60 20.78 16.75
C SER A 82 -10.64 19.41 17.43
N ALA A 83 -11.43 18.46 16.95
CA ALA A 83 -11.44 17.09 17.46
C ALA A 83 -10.14 16.34 17.13
N PHE A 84 -9.35 16.84 16.18
CA PHE A 84 -8.12 16.24 15.66
C PHE A 84 -6.83 16.92 16.17
N ALA A 85 -6.93 17.91 17.04
CA ALA A 85 -5.79 18.68 17.55
C ALA A 85 -4.80 17.87 18.41
N GLY A 86 -5.05 16.60 18.68
CA GLY A 86 -4.15 15.68 19.37
C GLY A 86 -3.52 14.61 18.48
N PHE A 87 -3.86 14.56 17.18
CA PHE A 87 -3.37 13.52 16.28
C PHE A 87 -2.19 14.03 15.42
N THR A 88 -1.12 13.26 15.42
CA THR A 88 0.11 13.57 14.64
C THR A 88 -0.06 13.37 13.12
N GLY A 89 -1.29 13.49 12.61
CA GLY A 89 -1.64 13.25 11.21
C GLY A 89 -0.87 14.13 10.22
N ASN A 90 -0.54 15.36 10.62
CA ASN A 90 0.26 16.25 9.78
C ASN A 90 1.68 15.71 9.60
N SER A 91 2.31 15.19 10.67
CA SER A 91 3.67 14.65 10.59
C SER A 91 3.74 13.42 9.67
N LEU A 92 2.72 12.56 9.67
CA LEU A 92 2.63 11.39 8.81
C LEU A 92 2.55 11.80 7.32
N VAL A 93 1.74 12.81 7.00
CA VAL A 93 1.61 13.35 5.64
C VAL A 93 2.90 14.05 5.20
N GLU A 94 3.46 14.89 6.05
CA GLU A 94 4.71 15.61 5.76
C GLU A 94 5.86 14.63 5.50
N ASP A 95 5.96 13.58 6.30
CA ASP A 95 6.99 12.56 6.12
C ASP A 95 6.78 11.79 4.81
N ALA A 96 5.56 11.36 4.51
CA ALA A 96 5.24 10.71 3.25
C ALA A 96 5.57 11.57 2.02
N ARG A 97 5.31 12.87 2.08
CA ARG A 97 5.58 13.83 0.98
C ARG A 97 7.06 13.99 0.66
N LYS A 98 7.98 13.76 1.61
CA LYS A 98 9.43 13.84 1.37
C LYS A 98 9.90 12.86 0.29
N TYR A 99 9.14 11.81 0.04
CA TYR A 99 9.49 10.74 -0.88
C TYR A 99 8.81 10.84 -2.26
N ILE A 100 8.00 11.88 -2.51
CA ILE A 100 7.32 12.06 -3.81
C ILE A 100 8.34 12.03 -4.96
N GLY A 101 8.04 11.26 -6.01
CA GLY A 101 8.91 11.05 -7.16
C GLY A 101 9.99 9.98 -6.97
N THR A 102 10.12 9.40 -5.78
CA THR A 102 11.15 8.38 -5.47
C THR A 102 10.55 7.01 -5.18
N ASN A 103 11.41 5.99 -5.08
CA ASN A 103 11.07 4.66 -4.55
C ASN A 103 11.99 4.36 -3.35
N PRO A 104 11.61 4.74 -2.13
CA PRO A 104 12.46 4.57 -0.95
C PRO A 104 12.54 3.13 -0.46
N THR A 105 11.68 2.23 -0.97
CA THR A 105 11.66 0.83 -0.54
C THR A 105 12.61 -0.07 -1.31
N GLY A 106 13.10 0.38 -2.45
CA GLY A 106 13.94 -0.43 -3.37
C GLY A 106 13.22 -1.62 -4.01
N ARG A 107 11.92 -1.79 -3.81
CA ARG A 107 11.13 -2.90 -4.36
C ARG A 107 10.64 -2.57 -5.76
N GLY A 108 10.59 -3.57 -6.64
CA GLY A 108 10.13 -3.39 -8.03
C GLY A 108 8.62 -3.20 -8.15
N SER A 109 7.80 -3.81 -7.28
CA SER A 109 6.33 -3.76 -7.36
C SER A 109 5.67 -4.04 -6.01
N LEU A 110 4.36 -3.71 -5.92
CA LEU A 110 3.49 -4.03 -4.77
C LEU A 110 4.02 -3.52 -3.42
N TRP A 111 4.66 -2.36 -3.40
CA TRP A 111 5.33 -1.83 -2.21
C TRP A 111 4.59 -0.68 -1.51
N CYS A 112 3.32 -0.40 -1.86
CA CYS A 112 2.53 0.62 -1.18
C CYS A 112 2.37 0.33 0.34
N GLY A 113 2.18 -0.93 0.73
CA GLY A 113 2.14 -1.33 2.14
C GLY A 113 3.50 -1.15 2.83
N ALA A 114 4.59 -1.55 2.18
CA ALA A 114 5.95 -1.37 2.71
C ALA A 114 6.32 0.11 2.88
N PHE A 115 5.91 0.97 1.96
CA PHE A 115 6.08 2.42 2.07
C PHE A 115 5.31 2.96 3.27
N MET A 116 4.04 2.58 3.42
CA MET A 116 3.21 3.03 4.54
C MET A 116 3.77 2.56 5.89
N ASP A 117 4.26 1.30 5.96
CA ASP A 117 4.94 0.76 7.15
C ASP A 117 6.18 1.58 7.53
N MET A 118 6.99 1.95 6.54
CA MET A 118 8.17 2.78 6.73
C MET A 118 7.81 4.16 7.29
N VAL A 119 6.85 4.86 6.68
CA VAL A 119 6.43 6.20 7.09
C VAL A 119 5.84 6.20 8.50
N LEU A 120 5.01 5.20 8.82
CA LEU A 120 4.46 5.02 10.17
C LEU A 120 5.56 4.89 11.23
N LYS A 121 6.54 4.03 10.99
CA LYS A 121 7.66 3.83 11.91
C LYS A 121 8.52 5.10 12.10
N GLN A 122 8.74 5.84 11.03
CA GLN A 122 9.50 7.11 11.08
C GLN A 122 8.77 8.20 11.87
N THR A 123 7.45 8.15 11.91
CA THR A 123 6.62 9.10 12.66
C THR A 123 6.22 8.60 14.05
N GLY A 124 6.86 7.52 14.54
CA GLY A 124 6.69 7.01 15.91
C GLY A 124 5.49 6.09 16.11
N HIS A 125 4.83 5.67 15.03
CA HIS A 125 3.73 4.69 15.11
C HIS A 125 4.25 3.26 14.94
N SER A 126 3.45 2.29 15.37
CA SER A 126 3.68 0.89 15.02
C SER A 126 3.54 0.70 13.51
N GLY A 127 4.38 -0.12 12.91
CA GLY A 127 4.24 -0.46 11.50
C GLY A 127 3.01 -1.32 11.24
N GLY A 128 2.39 -1.15 10.05
CA GLY A 128 1.24 -1.94 9.60
C GLY A 128 1.62 -3.13 8.72
N GLY A 129 2.90 -3.29 8.42
CA GLY A 129 3.43 -4.36 7.57
C GLY A 129 3.32 -4.07 6.07
N ASN A 130 3.68 -5.09 5.27
CA ASN A 130 3.85 -4.91 3.82
C ASN A 130 2.56 -5.08 3.00
N LEU A 131 1.49 -5.62 3.61
CA LEU A 131 0.23 -5.94 2.92
C LEU A 131 -0.75 -4.78 3.03
N ALA A 132 -1.12 -4.17 1.91
CA ALA A 132 -2.06 -3.05 1.88
C ALA A 132 -3.40 -3.37 2.56
N LEU A 133 -3.96 -4.56 2.33
CA LEU A 133 -5.23 -4.96 2.96
C LEU A 133 -5.09 -5.27 4.46
N GLY A 134 -3.89 -5.50 4.97
CA GLY A 134 -3.64 -5.64 6.41
C GLY A 134 -4.03 -4.38 7.19
N TYR A 135 -3.95 -3.23 6.56
CA TYR A 135 -4.34 -1.95 7.15
C TYR A 135 -5.84 -1.80 7.40
N LEU A 136 -6.70 -2.70 6.90
CA LEU A 136 -8.12 -2.73 7.25
C LEU A 136 -8.36 -2.94 8.76
N ASN A 137 -7.40 -3.57 9.44
CA ASN A 137 -7.44 -3.85 10.88
C ASN A 137 -6.39 -3.04 11.66
N TYR A 138 -5.80 -2.03 11.04
CA TYR A 138 -4.80 -1.17 11.67
C TYR A 138 -5.47 0.04 12.33
N GLY A 139 -5.21 0.26 13.63
CA GLY A 139 -5.74 1.41 14.35
C GLY A 139 -7.27 1.50 14.43
N THR A 140 -7.79 2.71 14.49
CA THR A 140 -9.22 2.98 14.67
C THR A 140 -9.88 3.40 13.36
N ARG A 141 -11.01 2.78 13.00
CA ARG A 141 -11.80 3.18 11.82
C ARG A 141 -12.46 4.53 12.01
N VAL A 142 -12.44 5.33 10.94
CA VAL A 142 -13.13 6.63 10.87
C VAL A 142 -14.11 6.67 9.70
N ALA A 143 -15.13 7.51 9.80
CA ALA A 143 -16.27 7.52 8.86
C ALA A 143 -15.92 8.06 7.47
N GLY A 144 -14.84 8.83 7.33
CA GLY A 144 -14.52 9.50 6.07
C GLY A 144 -13.07 9.94 5.97
N PRO A 145 -12.71 10.61 4.87
CA PRO A 145 -11.35 11.08 4.67
C PRO A 145 -11.01 12.18 5.67
N GLN A 146 -9.94 11.98 6.41
CA GLN A 146 -9.35 12.95 7.33
C GLN A 146 -7.86 13.02 7.05
N VAL A 147 -7.27 14.21 7.10
CA VAL A 147 -5.81 14.37 6.92
C VAL A 147 -5.08 13.53 7.95
N GLY A 148 -4.13 12.73 7.51
CA GLY A 148 -3.40 11.77 8.34
C GLY A 148 -4.06 10.42 8.52
N ALA A 149 -5.32 10.22 8.11
CA ALA A 149 -5.91 8.90 8.07
C ALA A 149 -5.27 8.05 6.95
N ILE A 150 -5.16 6.77 7.20
CA ILE A 150 -4.71 5.79 6.21
C ILE A 150 -5.93 5.33 5.41
N ALA A 151 -5.92 5.55 4.10
CA ALA A 151 -6.94 5.08 3.18
C ALA A 151 -6.55 3.71 2.63
N VAL A 152 -7.44 2.73 2.76
CA VAL A 152 -7.26 1.37 2.25
C VAL A 152 -8.21 1.13 1.11
N MET A 153 -7.71 0.63 0.00
CA MET A 153 -8.47 0.35 -1.22
C MET A 153 -8.30 -1.10 -1.63
N GLY A 154 -9.40 -1.74 -2.05
CA GLY A 154 -9.34 -2.97 -2.81
C GLY A 154 -8.98 -2.69 -4.27
N ARG A 155 -8.24 -3.60 -4.90
CA ARG A 155 -8.04 -3.65 -6.34
C ARG A 155 -7.96 -5.10 -6.79
N HIS A 156 -8.16 -5.36 -8.07
CA HIS A 156 -8.06 -6.71 -8.61
C HIS A 156 -6.68 -7.31 -8.34
N GLY A 157 -6.66 -8.46 -7.66
CA GLY A 157 -5.41 -9.14 -7.29
C GLY A 157 -4.68 -8.58 -6.06
N GLY A 158 -5.32 -7.71 -5.26
CA GLY A 158 -4.70 -7.20 -4.02
C GLY A 158 -5.34 -5.94 -3.48
N GLY A 159 -4.55 -5.10 -2.82
CA GLY A 159 -4.96 -3.84 -2.24
C GLY A 159 -4.00 -2.70 -2.57
N HIS A 160 -4.44 -1.48 -2.26
CA HIS A 160 -3.60 -0.30 -2.25
C HIS A 160 -3.81 0.49 -0.96
N VAL A 161 -2.79 1.20 -0.51
CA VAL A 161 -2.84 1.95 0.75
C VAL A 161 -1.99 3.21 0.64
N GLY A 162 -2.43 4.26 1.30
CA GLY A 162 -1.69 5.51 1.43
C GLY A 162 -2.28 6.40 2.51
N VAL A 163 -1.64 7.51 2.82
CA VAL A 163 -2.10 8.48 3.81
C VAL A 163 -2.89 9.60 3.13
N VAL A 164 -4.04 9.95 3.70
CA VAL A 164 -4.86 11.09 3.24
C VAL A 164 -4.14 12.39 3.56
N SER A 165 -3.85 13.17 2.55
CA SER A 165 -3.18 14.46 2.65
C SER A 165 -4.12 15.66 2.49
N GLY A 166 -5.34 15.38 2.03
CA GLY A 166 -6.37 16.39 1.81
C GLY A 166 -7.66 15.78 1.27
N VAL A 167 -8.62 16.66 0.98
CA VAL A 167 -9.89 16.32 0.34
C VAL A 167 -10.17 17.36 -0.72
N ASP A 168 -10.55 16.93 -1.93
CA ASP A 168 -10.90 17.85 -3.02
C ASP A 168 -12.30 18.46 -2.82
N ALA A 169 -12.68 19.40 -3.70
CA ALA A 169 -13.97 20.08 -3.63
C ALA A 169 -15.19 19.13 -3.82
N ASN A 170 -14.97 17.94 -4.37
CA ASN A 170 -15.98 16.90 -4.57
C ASN A 170 -16.05 15.90 -3.39
N GLY A 171 -15.23 16.11 -2.36
CA GLY A 171 -15.13 15.22 -1.22
C GLY A 171 -14.29 13.97 -1.45
N ASN A 172 -13.52 13.90 -2.55
CA ASN A 172 -12.61 12.80 -2.80
C ASN A 172 -11.30 12.97 -2.03
N PRO A 173 -10.73 11.93 -1.43
CA PRO A 173 -9.45 12.02 -0.76
C PRO A 173 -8.31 12.26 -1.73
N ILE A 174 -7.41 13.14 -1.33
CA ILE A 174 -6.07 13.28 -1.91
C ILE A 174 -5.15 12.40 -1.06
N ILE A 175 -4.39 11.52 -1.69
CA ILE A 175 -3.65 10.47 -0.98
C ILE A 175 -2.20 10.44 -1.44
N VAL A 176 -1.26 10.45 -0.51
CA VAL A 176 0.14 10.13 -0.75
C VAL A 176 0.33 8.63 -0.60
N SER A 177 0.78 7.95 -1.64
CA SER A 177 0.95 6.50 -1.65
C SER A 177 2.20 6.06 -2.40
N GLY A 178 2.76 4.93 -1.98
CA GLY A 178 3.86 4.26 -2.67
C GLY A 178 3.38 3.40 -3.83
N ASN A 179 4.29 3.11 -4.76
CA ASN A 179 4.04 2.28 -5.93
C ASN A 179 2.93 2.82 -6.86
N HIS A 180 2.82 4.14 -6.95
CA HIS A 180 2.03 4.83 -7.95
C HIS A 180 2.94 5.10 -9.16
N ASN A 181 2.77 4.37 -10.27
CA ASN A 181 3.72 4.37 -11.39
C ASN A 181 5.18 4.19 -10.94
N HIS A 182 5.42 3.20 -10.07
CA HIS A 182 6.73 2.86 -9.51
C HIS A 182 7.40 3.95 -8.66
N THR A 183 6.69 5.00 -8.28
CA THR A 183 7.16 6.06 -7.39
C THR A 183 6.19 6.30 -6.24
N VAL A 184 6.58 7.14 -5.28
CA VAL A 184 5.62 7.77 -4.37
C VAL A 184 4.97 8.93 -5.10
N ALA A 185 3.65 9.00 -5.04
CA ALA A 185 2.90 10.11 -5.62
C ALA A 185 1.74 10.55 -4.72
N GLU A 186 1.32 11.79 -4.90
CA GLU A 186 0.11 12.37 -4.31
C GLU A 186 -0.94 12.50 -5.42
N ALA A 187 -2.11 11.87 -5.23
CA ALA A 187 -3.17 11.84 -6.25
C ALA A 187 -4.55 11.80 -5.61
N VAL A 188 -5.56 12.28 -6.38
CA VAL A 188 -6.98 12.17 -6.00
C VAL A 188 -7.48 10.77 -6.32
N TYR A 189 -8.21 10.18 -5.38
CA TYR A 189 -8.87 8.88 -5.55
C TYR A 189 -10.37 9.00 -5.35
N PRO A 190 -11.20 8.40 -6.22
CA PRO A 190 -12.65 8.38 -6.01
C PRO A 190 -13.00 7.74 -4.65
N ARG A 191 -13.89 8.38 -3.88
CA ARG A 191 -14.35 7.85 -2.57
C ARG A 191 -14.91 6.44 -2.68
N SER A 192 -15.56 6.11 -3.78
CA SER A 192 -16.13 4.78 -4.04
C SER A 192 -15.08 3.66 -4.11
N ARG A 193 -13.79 3.98 -4.29
CA ARG A 193 -12.70 3.02 -4.27
C ARG A 193 -12.19 2.72 -2.86
N ILE A 194 -12.51 3.56 -1.89
CA ILE A 194 -11.97 3.43 -0.54
C ILE A 194 -12.81 2.44 0.27
N SER A 195 -12.18 1.38 0.73
CA SER A 195 -12.79 0.33 1.55
C SER A 195 -12.84 0.72 3.03
N ALA A 196 -11.85 1.48 3.49
CA ALA A 196 -11.79 1.99 4.86
C ALA A 196 -10.84 3.17 4.98
N TYR A 197 -11.14 4.01 5.97
CA TYR A 197 -10.20 4.97 6.55
C TYR A 197 -9.89 4.53 7.98
N VAL A 198 -8.63 4.52 8.36
CA VAL A 198 -8.18 4.17 9.71
C VAL A 198 -7.16 5.20 10.21
N VAL A 199 -7.16 5.47 11.50
CA VAL A 199 -6.15 6.33 12.15
C VAL A 199 -5.27 5.48 13.04
N PRO A 200 -3.95 5.72 13.07
CA PRO A 200 -2.99 4.99 13.90
C PRO A 200 -3.29 5.05 15.38
#